data_da26f106818b57b4fad721aabb5efb75
#
_entry.id   da26f106818b57b4fad721aabb5efb75
#
_cell.length_a   1.000
_cell.length_b   1.000
_cell.length_c   1.000
_cell.angle_alpha   90.00
_cell.angle_beta   90.00
_cell.angle_gamma   90.00
#
_symmetry.space_group_name_H-M   'P 1'
#
loop_
_entity.id
_entity.type
_entity.pdbx_description
1 polymer ?
#
loop_
_entity_poly.entity_id
_entity_poly.type
_entity_poly.pdbx_seq_one_letter_code
_entity_poly.pdbx_strand_id
1 'polypeptide(L)'
;MRGSLQFLCDYFGITRQGYYKHVNRKKEIDILTSSIVLYCNELRKLMPKAGMRELYACCLRKFGVRMVIGRDQCYNIFRANGLCQRVRHVRPKTTNSNHNYYIYPDLLNVTPKFVADTFGSMVVADITYVATCQGWAYLSLLTDAGSRAIVGYALCKTLEAEGPLKALRMAMDFYNRYNVDLNNLIHHSDRGVQYCSNLYVGMLKKHHINISMTQCGDPLHNALAERMNNTIKNGWLFDCTDDSFEQLDKRIADAIYAYNYLRPHQGIQMKTPMEYIRNGRGKVVEVPLVGTGAPAPILMDYASEF
;
A
#
# COMPACT_ATOMS: atom_id res chain seq x y z
N MET A 1 13.24 -59.45 -0.31
CA MET A 1 11.84 -59.55 0.18
C MET A 1 11.17 -58.20 -0.11
N ARG A 2 10.23 -58.13 -1.04
CA ARG A 2 9.35 -56.94 -1.22
C ARG A 2 8.24 -57.07 -0.18
N GLY A 3 8.34 -56.39 0.96
CA GLY A 3 7.26 -56.33 1.95
C GLY A 3 5.99 -55.76 1.26
N SER A 4 4.87 -56.49 1.38
CA SER A 4 3.61 -55.98 0.82
C SER A 4 3.19 -54.72 1.59
N LEU A 5 2.54 -53.78 0.93
CA LEU A 5 1.99 -52.55 1.56
C LEU A 5 1.11 -52.93 2.77
N GLN A 6 0.40 -54.05 2.70
CA GLN A 6 -0.40 -54.55 3.82
C GLN A 6 0.47 -54.83 5.05
N PHE A 7 1.57 -55.55 4.90
CA PHE A 7 2.50 -55.85 5.99
C PHE A 7 3.05 -54.58 6.66
N LEU A 8 3.40 -53.57 5.87
CA LEU A 8 3.86 -52.30 6.42
C LEU A 8 2.73 -51.55 7.16
N CYS A 9 1.51 -51.55 6.62
CA CYS A 9 0.38 -50.94 7.28
C CYS A 9 0.07 -51.62 8.64
N ASP A 10 0.08 -52.94 8.65
CA ASP A 10 -0.14 -53.70 9.88
C ASP A 10 0.98 -53.46 10.92
N TYR A 11 2.22 -53.40 10.47
CA TYR A 11 3.39 -53.13 11.33
C TYR A 11 3.32 -51.72 11.98
N PHE A 12 2.86 -50.70 11.25
CA PHE A 12 2.71 -49.33 11.77
C PHE A 12 1.33 -49.04 12.39
N GLY A 13 0.43 -50.00 12.47
CA GLY A 13 -0.91 -49.85 13.06
C GLY A 13 -1.82 -48.92 12.27
N ILE A 14 -1.64 -48.81 10.94
CA ILE A 14 -2.44 -47.97 10.08
C ILE A 14 -3.21 -48.79 9.05
N THR A 15 -4.39 -48.33 8.60
CA THR A 15 -5.13 -48.99 7.53
C THR A 15 -4.56 -48.64 6.15
N ARG A 16 -4.67 -49.51 5.17
CA ARG A 16 -4.34 -49.20 3.74
C ARG A 16 -5.08 -47.98 3.26
N GLN A 17 -6.37 -47.84 3.63
CA GLN A 17 -7.17 -46.67 3.26
C GLN A 17 -6.59 -45.38 3.87
N GLY A 18 -6.18 -45.44 5.15
CA GLY A 18 -5.51 -44.33 5.85
C GLY A 18 -4.20 -43.92 5.14
N TYR A 19 -3.39 -44.92 4.73
CA TYR A 19 -2.19 -44.68 3.97
C TYR A 19 -2.44 -43.97 2.65
N TYR A 20 -3.36 -44.47 1.82
CA TYR A 20 -3.69 -43.82 0.54
C TYR A 20 -4.31 -42.42 0.71
N LYS A 21 -5.16 -42.26 1.73
CA LYS A 21 -5.70 -40.95 2.07
C LYS A 21 -4.57 -39.93 2.41
N HIS A 22 -3.57 -40.39 3.19
CA HIS A 22 -2.42 -39.56 3.51
C HIS A 22 -1.58 -39.23 2.26
N VAL A 23 -1.28 -40.22 1.41
CA VAL A 23 -0.50 -40.02 0.18
C VAL A 23 -1.22 -39.05 -0.78
N ASN A 24 -2.51 -39.20 -0.96
CA ASN A 24 -3.30 -38.31 -1.83
C ASN A 24 -3.30 -36.88 -1.26
N ARG A 25 -3.56 -36.74 0.03
CA ARG A 25 -3.52 -35.43 0.70
C ARG A 25 -2.14 -34.78 0.57
N LYS A 26 -1.05 -35.55 0.69
CA LYS A 26 0.30 -35.03 0.50
C LYS A 26 0.49 -34.52 -0.94
N LYS A 27 0.06 -35.27 -1.96
CA LYS A 27 0.11 -34.82 -3.36
C LYS A 27 -0.66 -33.52 -3.58
N GLU A 28 -1.87 -33.38 -3.02
CA GLU A 28 -2.66 -32.15 -3.10
C GLU A 28 -1.93 -30.96 -2.46
N ILE A 29 -1.32 -31.17 -1.29
CA ILE A 29 -0.53 -30.14 -0.61
C ILE A 29 0.72 -29.78 -1.43
N ASP A 30 1.40 -30.75 -2.05
CA ASP A 30 2.60 -30.49 -2.87
C ASP A 30 2.24 -29.67 -4.12
N ILE A 31 1.12 -29.98 -4.80
CA ILE A 31 0.59 -29.20 -5.93
C ILE A 31 0.22 -27.78 -5.49
N LEU A 32 -0.51 -27.65 -4.37
CA LEU A 32 -0.88 -26.36 -3.82
C LEU A 32 0.36 -25.54 -3.43
N THR A 33 1.37 -26.19 -2.83
CA THR A 33 2.63 -25.54 -2.45
C THR A 33 3.34 -24.94 -3.66
N SER A 34 3.45 -25.71 -4.76
CA SER A 34 4.03 -25.23 -6.01
C SER A 34 3.25 -24.04 -6.58
N SER A 35 1.93 -24.12 -6.56
CA SER A 35 1.06 -23.04 -7.02
C SER A 35 1.19 -21.77 -6.16
N ILE A 36 1.30 -21.91 -4.84
CA ILE A 36 1.53 -20.79 -3.92
C ILE A 36 2.87 -20.11 -4.21
N VAL A 37 3.94 -20.90 -4.39
CA VAL A 37 5.29 -20.36 -4.65
C VAL A 37 5.30 -19.60 -5.98
N LEU A 38 4.74 -20.16 -7.05
CA LEU A 38 4.62 -19.48 -8.34
C LEU A 38 3.84 -18.17 -8.22
N TYR A 39 2.67 -18.21 -7.60
CA TYR A 39 1.85 -17.02 -7.39
C TYR A 39 2.56 -15.94 -6.55
N CYS A 40 3.24 -16.32 -5.48
CA CYS A 40 4.02 -15.39 -4.66
C CYS A 40 5.20 -14.78 -5.43
N ASN A 41 5.84 -15.51 -6.34
CA ASN A 41 6.90 -14.97 -7.19
C ASN A 41 6.34 -13.94 -8.18
N GLU A 42 5.16 -14.15 -8.75
CA GLU A 42 4.49 -13.13 -9.58
C GLU A 42 4.10 -11.89 -8.77
N LEU A 43 3.55 -12.09 -7.56
CA LEU A 43 3.27 -10.97 -6.65
C LEU A 43 4.54 -10.16 -6.30
N ARG A 44 5.71 -10.81 -6.20
CA ARG A 44 6.99 -10.14 -5.94
C ARG A 44 7.40 -9.17 -7.05
N LYS A 45 7.01 -9.41 -8.30
CA LYS A 45 7.24 -8.46 -9.41
C LYS A 45 6.46 -7.15 -9.19
N LEU A 46 5.26 -7.23 -8.62
CA LEU A 46 4.37 -6.08 -8.37
C LEU A 46 4.56 -5.46 -6.99
N MET A 47 4.87 -6.29 -5.99
CA MET A 47 5.06 -5.89 -4.59
C MET A 47 6.37 -6.48 -4.05
N PRO A 48 7.54 -5.94 -4.43
CA PRO A 48 8.86 -6.55 -4.16
C PRO A 48 9.13 -6.84 -2.69
N LYS A 49 8.64 -6.00 -1.78
CA LYS A 49 8.88 -6.09 -0.33
C LYS A 49 7.62 -6.42 0.48
N ALA A 50 6.58 -7.00 -0.13
CA ALA A 50 5.40 -7.44 0.62
C ALA A 50 5.79 -8.42 1.74
N GLY A 51 5.22 -8.26 2.93
CA GLY A 51 5.48 -9.14 4.08
C GLY A 51 4.74 -10.48 3.98
N MET A 52 5.10 -11.44 4.85
CA MET A 52 4.45 -12.76 4.86
C MET A 52 2.94 -12.69 5.11
N ARG A 53 2.47 -11.73 5.95
CA ARG A 53 1.04 -11.55 6.22
C ARG A 53 0.28 -11.10 4.98
N GLU A 54 0.85 -10.18 4.21
CA GLU A 54 0.29 -9.66 2.96
C GLU A 54 0.24 -10.75 1.90
N LEU A 55 1.34 -11.50 1.72
CA LEU A 55 1.38 -12.64 0.80
C LEU A 55 0.34 -13.71 1.16
N TYR A 56 0.21 -14.05 2.45
CA TYR A 56 -0.78 -15.03 2.92
C TYR A 56 -2.21 -14.55 2.63
N ALA A 57 -2.53 -13.28 2.88
CA ALA A 57 -3.83 -12.71 2.55
C ALA A 57 -4.13 -12.76 1.03
N CYS A 58 -3.12 -12.50 0.20
CA CYS A 58 -3.25 -12.66 -1.25
C CYS A 58 -3.50 -14.12 -1.65
N CYS A 59 -2.78 -15.07 -1.02
CA CYS A 59 -3.01 -16.52 -1.26
C CYS A 59 -4.43 -16.95 -0.86
N LEU A 60 -4.93 -16.49 0.29
CA LEU A 60 -6.31 -16.78 0.71
C LEU A 60 -7.34 -16.29 -0.31
N ARG A 61 -7.15 -15.11 -0.89
CA ARG A 61 -8.04 -14.58 -1.94
C ARG A 61 -7.94 -15.37 -3.23
N LYS A 62 -6.71 -15.71 -3.67
CA LYS A 62 -6.48 -16.43 -4.93
C LYS A 62 -7.00 -17.86 -4.88
N PHE A 63 -6.69 -18.60 -3.81
CA PHE A 63 -6.98 -20.02 -3.72
C PHE A 63 -8.31 -20.34 -3.01
N GLY A 64 -8.85 -19.41 -2.19
CA GLY A 64 -10.16 -19.55 -1.53
C GLY A 64 -10.30 -20.89 -0.82
N VAL A 65 -11.34 -21.64 -1.15
CA VAL A 65 -11.66 -22.97 -0.57
C VAL A 65 -10.56 -24.03 -0.85
N ARG A 66 -9.72 -23.82 -1.88
CA ARG A 66 -8.59 -24.71 -2.20
C ARG A 66 -7.40 -24.51 -1.25
N MET A 67 -7.42 -23.47 -0.40
CA MET A 67 -6.37 -23.22 0.59
C MET A 67 -6.50 -24.16 1.79
N VAL A 68 -6.13 -25.42 1.59
CA VAL A 68 -6.25 -26.50 2.61
C VAL A 68 -5.15 -26.49 3.66
N ILE A 69 -4.19 -25.56 3.59
CA ILE A 69 -3.10 -25.37 4.55
C ILE A 69 -3.32 -24.11 5.39
N GLY A 70 -2.97 -24.21 6.66
CA GLY A 70 -3.06 -23.08 7.59
C GLY A 70 -1.94 -22.06 7.43
N ARG A 71 -2.08 -20.93 8.14
CA ARG A 71 -1.14 -19.82 8.12
C ARG A 71 0.31 -20.24 8.39
N ASP A 72 0.53 -21.01 9.44
CA ASP A 72 1.88 -21.34 9.91
C ASP A 72 2.59 -22.28 8.93
N GLN A 73 1.85 -23.22 8.33
CA GLN A 73 2.37 -24.07 7.27
C GLN A 73 2.70 -23.24 6.01
N CYS A 74 1.87 -22.29 5.66
CA CYS A 74 2.12 -21.36 4.56
C CYS A 74 3.40 -20.52 4.83
N TYR A 75 3.59 -20.04 6.06
CA TYR A 75 4.80 -19.30 6.44
C TYR A 75 6.07 -20.17 6.37
N ASN A 76 5.97 -21.47 6.69
CA ASN A 76 7.09 -22.39 6.51
C ASN A 76 7.43 -22.56 5.03
N ILE A 77 6.43 -22.64 4.15
CA ILE A 77 6.63 -22.64 2.69
C ILE A 77 7.34 -21.37 2.25
N PHE A 78 6.91 -20.20 2.73
CA PHE A 78 7.55 -18.93 2.40
C PHE A 78 9.01 -18.87 2.83
N ARG A 79 9.34 -19.36 4.05
CA ARG A 79 10.72 -19.42 4.54
C ARG A 79 11.57 -20.35 3.70
N ALA A 80 11.07 -21.55 3.42
CA ALA A 80 11.78 -22.57 2.64
C ALA A 80 12.09 -22.12 1.20
N ASN A 81 11.27 -21.23 0.64
CA ASN A 81 11.42 -20.73 -0.74
C ASN A 81 11.97 -19.29 -0.83
N GLY A 82 12.59 -18.77 0.24
CA GLY A 82 13.25 -17.47 0.22
C GLY A 82 12.29 -16.27 0.07
N LEU A 83 11.00 -16.45 0.30
CA LEU A 83 9.97 -15.40 0.17
C LEU A 83 9.92 -14.45 1.38
N CYS A 84 10.78 -14.62 2.39
CA CYS A 84 10.89 -13.73 3.54
C CYS A 84 11.80 -12.54 3.23
N GLN A 85 11.35 -11.35 3.58
CA GLN A 85 12.12 -10.12 3.37
C GLN A 85 12.68 -9.60 4.70
N ARG A 86 13.94 -9.10 4.67
CA ARG A 86 14.51 -8.34 5.78
C ARG A 86 14.23 -6.86 5.55
N VAL A 87 13.65 -6.18 6.55
CA VAL A 87 13.41 -4.74 6.51
C VAL A 87 14.71 -4.04 6.90
N ARG A 88 15.21 -3.12 6.03
CA ARG A 88 16.28 -2.18 6.39
C ARG A 88 15.64 -0.85 6.80
N HIS A 89 15.97 -0.36 7.99
CA HIS A 89 15.56 0.97 8.44
C HIS A 89 16.66 1.98 8.10
N VAL A 90 16.34 2.96 7.25
CA VAL A 90 17.16 4.15 7.02
C VAL A 90 16.31 5.36 7.41
N ARG A 91 16.84 6.24 8.25
CA ARG A 91 16.13 7.44 8.71
C ARG A 91 16.89 8.70 8.25
N PRO A 92 16.48 9.41 7.20
CA PRO A 92 16.85 10.79 6.96
C PRO A 92 15.84 11.75 7.59
N LYS A 93 16.30 12.92 8.09
CA LYS A 93 15.48 13.99 8.63
C LYS A 93 15.55 15.18 7.67
N THR A 94 14.42 15.69 7.15
CA THR A 94 14.41 16.55 5.96
C THR A 94 13.41 17.70 5.93
N THR A 95 12.73 18.05 7.03
CA THR A 95 11.72 19.12 7.04
C THR A 95 12.34 20.46 7.43
N ASN A 96 12.19 21.50 6.61
CA ASN A 96 12.51 22.89 6.95
C ASN A 96 11.24 23.62 7.43
N SER A 97 11.12 23.81 8.74
CA SER A 97 9.97 24.47 9.40
C SER A 97 10.26 25.90 9.81
N ASN A 98 11.43 26.48 9.44
CA ASN A 98 11.81 27.84 9.85
C ASN A 98 11.39 28.85 8.76
N HIS A 99 10.17 29.38 8.87
CA HIS A 99 9.61 30.36 7.94
C HIS A 99 8.57 31.23 8.65
N ASN A 100 8.16 32.39 8.02
CA ASN A 100 7.26 33.38 8.57
C ASN A 100 5.79 33.20 8.11
N TYR A 101 5.42 32.06 7.50
CA TYR A 101 4.02 31.82 7.15
C TYR A 101 3.15 31.53 8.37
N TYR A 102 1.84 31.81 8.25
CA TYR A 102 0.88 31.46 9.29
C TYR A 102 0.75 29.93 9.43
N ILE A 103 0.80 29.47 10.68
CA ILE A 103 0.65 28.04 11.03
C ILE A 103 -0.77 27.81 11.51
N TYR A 104 -1.50 26.92 10.84
CA TYR A 104 -2.87 26.57 11.17
C TYR A 104 -2.91 25.66 12.41
N PRO A 105 -4.02 25.71 13.22
CA PRO A 105 -4.14 24.88 14.41
C PRO A 105 -4.16 23.38 14.06
N ASP A 106 -3.73 22.56 15.03
CA ASP A 106 -3.84 21.11 14.94
C ASP A 106 -5.27 20.69 15.34
N LEU A 107 -6.06 20.32 14.33
CA LEU A 107 -7.44 19.88 14.54
C LEU A 107 -7.54 18.43 15.05
N LEU A 108 -6.43 17.68 15.12
CA LEU A 108 -6.43 16.29 15.54
C LEU A 108 -6.31 16.14 17.08
N ASN A 109 -5.71 17.14 17.72
CA ASN A 109 -5.47 17.15 19.16
C ASN A 109 -6.53 17.94 19.97
N VAL A 110 -7.67 18.23 19.35
CA VAL A 110 -8.82 18.82 20.07
C VAL A 110 -9.59 17.75 20.86
N THR A 111 -10.32 18.17 21.90
CA THR A 111 -11.14 17.26 22.71
C THR A 111 -12.61 17.37 22.27
N PRO A 112 -13.28 16.26 21.86
CA PRO A 112 -12.77 14.87 21.78
C PRO A 112 -11.76 14.68 20.66
N LYS A 113 -10.80 13.75 20.84
CA LYS A 113 -9.76 13.48 19.85
C LYS A 113 -10.38 13.04 18.51
N PHE A 114 -9.98 13.68 17.42
CA PHE A 114 -10.43 13.32 16.09
C PHE A 114 -9.91 11.94 15.69
N VAL A 115 -10.79 11.07 15.20
CA VAL A 115 -10.46 9.73 14.70
C VAL A 115 -10.83 9.66 13.22
N ALA A 116 -9.82 9.52 12.37
CA ALA A 116 -10.01 9.36 10.93
C ALA A 116 -10.28 7.88 10.60
N ASP A 117 -11.50 7.42 10.76
CA ASP A 117 -11.93 6.05 10.49
C ASP A 117 -12.75 5.89 9.20
N THR A 118 -13.16 7.02 8.61
CA THR A 118 -14.03 7.07 7.44
C THR A 118 -13.29 7.63 6.23
N PHE A 119 -13.49 7.03 5.06
CA PHE A 119 -12.98 7.56 3.80
C PHE A 119 -13.51 8.96 3.53
N GLY A 120 -12.59 9.89 3.21
CA GLY A 120 -12.93 11.28 2.92
C GLY A 120 -13.09 12.17 4.16
N SER A 121 -12.78 11.68 5.38
CA SER A 121 -12.78 12.49 6.58
C SER A 121 -11.48 13.29 6.77
N MET A 122 -10.34 12.69 6.41
CA MET A 122 -9.05 13.33 6.54
C MET A 122 -8.08 12.82 5.47
N VAL A 123 -7.31 13.75 4.90
CA VAL A 123 -6.15 13.46 4.06
C VAL A 123 -4.88 13.96 4.73
N VAL A 124 -3.86 13.12 4.79
CA VAL A 124 -2.52 13.50 5.27
C VAL A 124 -1.59 13.72 4.10
N ALA A 125 -0.77 14.77 4.17
CA ALA A 125 0.16 15.16 3.13
C ALA A 125 1.59 15.21 3.67
N ASP A 126 2.54 14.72 2.87
CA ASP A 126 3.97 14.80 3.18
C ASP A 126 4.80 14.72 1.89
N ILE A 127 6.01 15.29 1.93
CA ILE A 127 6.97 15.25 0.82
C ILE A 127 8.15 14.38 1.23
N THR A 128 8.56 13.50 0.33
CA THR A 128 9.75 12.69 0.54
C THR A 128 10.75 12.84 -0.59
N TYR A 129 12.03 12.74 -0.24
CA TYR A 129 13.15 12.82 -1.17
C TYR A 129 13.43 11.44 -1.75
N VAL A 130 13.64 11.36 -3.06
CA VAL A 130 14.01 10.14 -3.78
C VAL A 130 15.25 10.42 -4.60
N ALA A 131 16.30 9.61 -4.43
CA ALA A 131 17.53 9.73 -5.22
C ALA A 131 17.32 9.14 -6.62
N THR A 132 17.86 9.82 -7.64
CA THR A 132 17.89 9.36 -9.04
C THR A 132 19.33 9.50 -9.58
N CYS A 133 19.60 8.96 -10.75
CA CYS A 133 20.87 9.17 -11.43
C CYS A 133 21.13 10.65 -11.83
N GLN A 134 20.07 11.48 -11.83
CA GLN A 134 20.11 12.90 -12.15
C GLN A 134 20.09 13.82 -10.92
N GLY A 135 20.17 13.25 -9.71
CA GLY A 135 20.12 13.98 -8.45
C GLY A 135 18.84 13.67 -7.64
N TRP A 136 18.40 14.63 -6.83
CA TRP A 136 17.23 14.45 -5.98
C TRP A 136 15.93 14.76 -6.73
N ALA A 137 14.93 13.93 -6.54
CA ALA A 137 13.55 14.19 -6.90
C ALA A 137 12.68 14.26 -5.64
N TYR A 138 11.56 14.95 -5.71
CA TYR A 138 10.67 15.25 -4.60
C TYR A 138 9.29 14.63 -4.89
N LEU A 139 8.92 13.65 -4.09
CA LEU A 139 7.64 12.96 -4.20
C LEU A 139 6.68 13.50 -3.13
N SER A 140 5.63 14.19 -3.57
CA SER A 140 4.51 14.60 -2.72
C SER A 140 3.46 13.50 -2.72
N LEU A 141 3.04 13.02 -1.53
CA LEU A 141 2.00 12.02 -1.37
C LEU A 141 0.86 12.58 -0.52
N LEU A 142 -0.38 12.38 -0.99
CA LEU A 142 -1.59 12.61 -0.22
C LEU A 142 -2.30 11.27 0.02
N THR A 143 -2.49 10.94 1.29
CA THR A 143 -3.08 9.67 1.72
C THR A 143 -4.35 9.89 2.52
N ASP A 144 -5.44 9.29 2.11
CA ASP A 144 -6.67 9.26 2.89
C ASP A 144 -6.48 8.44 4.17
N ALA A 145 -6.75 9.05 5.31
CA ALA A 145 -6.43 8.45 6.58
C ALA A 145 -7.40 7.31 6.98
N GLY A 146 -8.64 7.33 6.51
CA GLY A 146 -9.62 6.28 6.77
C GLY A 146 -9.36 5.03 5.94
N SER A 147 -9.28 5.19 4.62
CA SER A 147 -9.10 4.08 3.68
C SER A 147 -7.66 3.64 3.48
N ARG A 148 -6.67 4.44 3.90
CA ARG A 148 -5.24 4.26 3.59
C ARG A 148 -4.91 4.43 2.10
N ALA A 149 -5.84 4.86 1.26
CA ALA A 149 -5.59 5.08 -0.17
C ALA A 149 -4.68 6.28 -0.40
N ILE A 150 -3.71 6.13 -1.30
CA ILE A 150 -3.00 7.28 -1.87
C ILE A 150 -3.95 7.89 -2.90
N VAL A 151 -4.47 9.07 -2.59
CA VAL A 151 -5.50 9.75 -3.37
C VAL A 151 -4.93 10.81 -4.30
N GLY A 152 -3.67 11.24 -4.04
CA GLY A 152 -2.96 12.18 -4.89
C GLY A 152 -1.44 12.03 -4.74
N TYR A 153 -0.72 12.25 -5.82
CA TYR A 153 0.74 12.26 -5.81
C TYR A 153 1.31 13.12 -6.94
N ALA A 154 2.53 13.58 -6.76
CA ALA A 154 3.29 14.23 -7.81
C ALA A 154 4.80 14.06 -7.57
N LEU A 155 5.54 13.76 -8.65
CA LEU A 155 7.00 13.77 -8.66
C LEU A 155 7.49 15.07 -9.29
N CYS A 156 8.42 15.76 -8.64
CA CYS A 156 9.01 17.01 -9.13
C CYS A 156 10.54 17.01 -9.00
N LYS A 157 11.21 17.78 -9.87
CA LYS A 157 12.67 18.00 -9.82
C LYS A 157 13.05 19.05 -8.79
N THR A 158 12.11 19.91 -8.37
CA THR A 158 12.31 20.99 -7.40
C THR A 158 11.41 20.83 -6.20
N LEU A 159 11.79 21.39 -5.07
CA LEU A 159 11.03 21.38 -3.81
C LEU A 159 10.09 22.60 -3.72
N GLU A 160 9.47 23.00 -4.81
CA GLU A 160 8.53 24.11 -4.87
C GLU A 160 7.10 23.67 -4.55
N ALA A 161 6.21 24.62 -4.30
CA ALA A 161 4.81 24.36 -3.98
C ALA A 161 4.01 23.73 -5.15
N GLU A 162 4.54 23.75 -6.37
CA GLU A 162 3.87 23.21 -7.55
C GLU A 162 3.63 21.69 -7.45
N GLY A 163 4.61 20.93 -6.90
CA GLY A 163 4.49 19.49 -6.69
C GLY A 163 3.32 19.13 -5.77
N PRO A 164 3.31 19.64 -4.52
CA PRO A 164 2.17 19.50 -3.61
C PRO A 164 0.84 19.95 -4.21
N LEU A 165 0.80 21.05 -4.99
CA LEU A 165 -0.41 21.53 -5.65
C LEU A 165 -0.93 20.54 -6.72
N LYS A 166 -0.05 19.93 -7.51
CA LYS A 166 -0.44 18.88 -8.46
C LYS A 166 -1.04 17.67 -7.74
N ALA A 167 -0.39 17.23 -6.67
CA ALA A 167 -0.88 16.12 -5.84
C ALA A 167 -2.23 16.45 -5.19
N LEU A 168 -2.43 17.70 -4.70
CA LEU A 168 -3.70 18.14 -4.13
C LEU A 168 -4.83 18.17 -5.17
N ARG A 169 -4.59 18.67 -6.38
CA ARG A 169 -5.59 18.65 -7.47
C ARG A 169 -6.01 17.21 -7.79
N MET A 170 -5.05 16.30 -7.92
CA MET A 170 -5.34 14.87 -8.14
C MET A 170 -6.20 14.29 -7.01
N ALA A 171 -5.89 14.62 -5.73
CA ALA A 171 -6.67 14.18 -4.58
C ALA A 171 -8.10 14.72 -4.60
N MET A 172 -8.30 16.00 -4.93
CA MET A 172 -9.64 16.60 -5.05
C MET A 172 -10.44 15.93 -6.17
N ASP A 173 -9.81 15.69 -7.35
CA ASP A 173 -10.45 14.97 -8.45
C ASP A 173 -10.82 13.55 -8.06
N PHE A 174 -9.98 12.88 -7.28
CA PHE A 174 -10.27 11.56 -6.73
C PHE A 174 -11.49 11.62 -5.81
N TYR A 175 -11.50 12.50 -4.83
CA TYR A 175 -12.64 12.66 -3.91
C TYR A 175 -13.94 13.03 -4.62
N ASN A 176 -13.89 13.92 -5.60
CA ASN A 176 -15.07 14.30 -6.40
C ASN A 176 -15.67 13.10 -7.16
N ARG A 177 -14.84 12.20 -7.73
CA ARG A 177 -15.33 10.96 -8.38
C ARG A 177 -16.08 10.05 -7.43
N TYR A 178 -15.73 10.09 -6.15
CA TYR A 178 -16.38 9.31 -5.10
C TYR A 178 -17.44 10.12 -4.33
N ASN A 179 -17.86 11.29 -4.82
CA ASN A 179 -18.85 12.16 -4.20
C ASN A 179 -18.55 12.45 -2.72
N VAL A 180 -17.28 12.72 -2.39
CA VAL A 180 -16.87 13.17 -1.05
C VAL A 180 -17.13 14.66 -0.96
N ASP A 181 -17.81 15.11 0.11
CA ASP A 181 -17.96 16.52 0.41
C ASP A 181 -16.64 17.11 0.95
N LEU A 182 -15.98 17.94 0.13
CA LEU A 182 -14.70 18.55 0.48
C LEU A 182 -14.81 19.53 1.67
N ASN A 183 -16.00 20.09 1.96
CA ASN A 183 -16.20 20.99 3.11
C ASN A 183 -15.97 20.26 4.46
N ASN A 184 -16.18 18.94 4.49
CA ASN A 184 -15.97 18.12 5.68
C ASN A 184 -14.58 17.46 5.71
N LEU A 185 -13.78 17.61 4.63
CA LEU A 185 -12.44 17.04 4.55
C LEU A 185 -11.45 17.85 5.40
N ILE A 186 -10.67 17.19 6.23
CA ILE A 186 -9.53 17.79 6.92
C ILE A 186 -8.25 17.47 6.12
N HIS A 187 -7.52 18.50 5.72
CA HIS A 187 -6.17 18.36 5.19
C HIS A 187 -5.16 18.57 6.31
N HIS A 188 -4.40 17.53 6.65
CA HIS A 188 -3.39 17.58 7.69
C HIS A 188 -1.98 17.41 7.09
N SER A 189 -1.05 18.30 7.47
CA SER A 189 0.35 18.27 7.03
C SER A 189 1.30 18.69 8.15
N ASP A 190 2.60 18.53 7.91
CA ASP A 190 3.61 19.21 8.68
C ASP A 190 3.61 20.74 8.38
N ARG A 191 4.53 21.47 9.01
CA ARG A 191 4.73 22.91 8.83
C ARG A 191 5.75 23.23 7.73
N GLY A 192 5.87 22.37 6.73
CA GLY A 192 6.77 22.64 5.61
C GLY A 192 6.35 23.89 4.83
N VAL A 193 7.32 24.69 4.37
CA VAL A 193 7.07 25.94 3.64
C VAL A 193 6.13 25.77 2.46
N GLN A 194 6.11 24.61 1.82
CA GLN A 194 5.26 24.27 0.69
C GLN A 194 3.79 24.26 1.06
N TYR A 195 3.46 23.65 2.21
CA TYR A 195 2.07 23.54 2.72
C TYR A 195 1.57 24.84 3.34
N CYS A 196 2.50 25.66 3.85
CA CYS A 196 2.17 27.00 4.39
C CYS A 196 2.09 28.08 3.32
N SER A 197 2.51 27.80 2.08
CA SER A 197 2.53 28.80 1.00
C SER A 197 1.14 29.32 0.66
N ASN A 198 1.05 30.61 0.30
CA ASN A 198 -0.21 31.26 -0.06
C ASN A 198 -0.94 30.54 -1.21
N LEU A 199 -0.20 29.97 -2.16
CA LEU A 199 -0.77 29.22 -3.28
C LEU A 199 -1.45 27.93 -2.79
N TYR A 200 -0.80 27.16 -1.91
CA TYR A 200 -1.34 25.91 -1.40
C TYR A 200 -2.53 26.14 -0.48
N VAL A 201 -2.37 27.05 0.49
CA VAL A 201 -3.44 27.45 1.42
C VAL A 201 -4.62 28.09 0.68
N GLY A 202 -4.35 28.91 -0.33
CA GLY A 202 -5.39 29.51 -1.19
C GLY A 202 -6.23 28.44 -1.91
N MET A 203 -5.60 27.37 -2.39
CA MET A 203 -6.31 26.26 -3.02
C MET A 203 -7.22 25.53 -2.01
N LEU A 204 -6.72 25.21 -0.81
CA LEU A 204 -7.52 24.57 0.25
C LEU A 204 -8.73 25.43 0.64
N LYS A 205 -8.53 26.74 0.86
CA LYS A 205 -9.60 27.68 1.20
C LYS A 205 -10.63 27.82 0.09
N LYS A 206 -10.19 27.90 -1.17
CA LYS A 206 -11.07 27.98 -2.34
C LYS A 206 -12.05 26.81 -2.41
N HIS A 207 -11.62 25.64 -1.97
CA HIS A 207 -12.43 24.42 -1.97
C HIS A 207 -13.02 24.09 -0.59
N HIS A 208 -12.97 25.03 0.36
CA HIS A 208 -13.51 24.92 1.71
C HIS A 208 -12.98 23.73 2.52
N ILE A 209 -11.76 23.25 2.19
CA ILE A 209 -11.10 22.16 2.89
C ILE A 209 -10.55 22.67 4.22
N ASN A 210 -10.82 21.97 5.31
CA ASN A 210 -10.33 22.34 6.65
C ASN A 210 -8.83 22.11 6.76
N ILE A 211 -8.08 23.12 7.22
CA ILE A 211 -6.62 23.06 7.30
C ILE A 211 -6.18 22.73 8.71
N SER A 212 -5.36 21.69 8.83
CA SER A 212 -4.75 21.25 10.07
C SER A 212 -3.24 21.09 9.89
N MET A 213 -2.44 21.56 10.85
CA MET A 213 -0.99 21.45 10.82
C MET A 213 -0.45 20.97 12.17
N THR A 214 0.65 20.22 12.16
CA THR A 214 1.32 19.76 13.38
C THR A 214 1.75 20.97 14.24
N GLN A 215 1.55 20.93 15.55
CA GLN A 215 1.93 22.06 16.44
C GLN A 215 3.40 22.03 16.87
N CYS A 216 4.00 20.86 16.90
CA CYS A 216 5.42 20.66 17.24
C CYS A 216 6.10 19.80 16.18
N GLY A 217 7.42 19.83 16.14
CA GLY A 217 8.21 18.99 15.25
C GLY A 217 8.23 17.50 15.66
N ASP A 218 7.23 17.03 16.43
CA ASP A 218 7.14 15.64 16.83
C ASP A 218 6.62 14.79 15.66
N PRO A 219 7.42 13.82 15.20
CA PRO A 219 7.01 12.90 14.14
C PRO A 219 5.69 12.16 14.38
N LEU A 220 5.28 12.01 15.65
CA LEU A 220 4.02 11.34 15.98
C LEU A 220 2.79 12.08 15.47
N HIS A 221 2.87 13.40 15.27
CA HIS A 221 1.75 14.21 14.79
C HIS A 221 1.45 13.99 13.28
N ASN A 222 2.42 13.53 12.48
CA ASN A 222 2.21 13.16 11.08
C ASN A 222 2.64 11.71 10.77
N ALA A 223 2.57 10.86 11.79
CA ALA A 223 3.06 9.47 11.74
C ALA A 223 2.44 8.63 10.61
N LEU A 224 1.21 8.95 10.19
CA LEU A 224 0.57 8.24 9.08
C LEU A 224 1.25 8.59 7.75
N ALA A 225 1.46 9.87 7.46
CA ALA A 225 2.09 10.31 6.23
C ALA A 225 3.54 9.82 6.15
N GLU A 226 4.31 9.92 7.24
CA GLU A 226 5.67 9.37 7.32
C GLU A 226 5.70 7.85 7.07
N ARG A 227 4.75 7.11 7.65
CA ARG A 227 4.62 5.67 7.42
C ARG A 227 4.31 5.37 5.96
N MET A 228 3.50 6.19 5.31
CA MET A 228 3.16 6.03 3.90
C MET A 228 4.37 6.26 3.01
N ASN A 229 5.11 7.34 3.23
CA ASN A 229 6.36 7.61 2.54
C ASN A 229 7.36 6.46 2.70
N ASN A 230 7.55 5.97 3.94
CA ASN A 230 8.41 4.83 4.21
C ASN A 230 7.93 3.55 3.53
N THR A 231 6.62 3.34 3.45
CA THR A 231 6.04 2.17 2.78
C THR A 231 6.34 2.18 1.28
N ILE A 232 6.14 3.30 0.60
CA ILE A 232 6.43 3.44 -0.84
C ILE A 232 7.93 3.37 -1.09
N LYS A 233 8.75 4.13 -0.36
CA LYS A 233 10.21 4.13 -0.53
C LYS A 233 10.82 2.74 -0.31
N ASN A 234 10.54 2.12 0.82
CA ASN A 234 11.12 0.82 1.16
C ASN A 234 10.46 -0.35 0.42
N GLY A 235 9.23 -0.18 -0.08
CA GLY A 235 8.48 -1.19 -0.81
C GLY A 235 8.84 -1.29 -2.27
N TRP A 236 9.04 -0.15 -2.94
CA TRP A 236 9.18 -0.07 -4.39
C TRP A 236 10.36 0.77 -4.87
N LEU A 237 10.81 1.78 -4.09
CA LEU A 237 11.84 2.75 -4.50
C LEU A 237 13.19 2.49 -3.84
N PHE A 238 13.44 1.30 -3.33
CA PHE A 238 14.65 0.96 -2.57
C PHE A 238 15.91 0.81 -3.43
N ASP A 239 15.78 0.73 -4.75
CA ASP A 239 16.85 0.53 -5.74
C ASP A 239 16.72 1.48 -6.95
N CYS A 240 16.11 2.65 -6.77
CA CYS A 240 15.83 3.60 -7.86
C CYS A 240 16.94 4.63 -8.10
N THR A 241 18.10 4.51 -7.45
CA THR A 241 19.20 5.47 -7.59
C THR A 241 19.75 5.60 -9.01
N ASP A 242 19.63 4.55 -9.80
CA ASP A 242 20.07 4.49 -11.19
C ASP A 242 18.96 4.86 -12.19
N ASP A 243 17.72 5.08 -11.71
CA ASP A 243 16.60 5.46 -12.57
C ASP A 243 16.74 6.91 -13.03
N SER A 244 16.34 7.19 -14.28
CA SER A 244 16.06 8.56 -14.73
C SER A 244 14.77 9.07 -14.07
N PHE A 245 14.54 10.40 -14.18
CA PHE A 245 13.30 11.00 -13.64
C PHE A 245 12.05 10.36 -14.25
N GLU A 246 12.05 10.09 -15.54
CA GLU A 246 10.92 9.48 -16.29
C GLU A 246 10.71 8.01 -15.89
N GLN A 247 11.79 7.26 -15.68
CA GLN A 247 11.73 5.88 -15.18
C GLN A 247 11.19 5.84 -13.76
N LEU A 248 11.64 6.77 -12.89
CA LEU A 248 11.14 6.90 -11.53
C LEU A 248 9.66 7.27 -11.49
N ASP A 249 9.21 8.21 -12.34
CA ASP A 249 7.80 8.61 -12.40
C ASP A 249 6.90 7.41 -12.77
N LYS A 250 7.28 6.62 -13.75
CA LYS A 250 6.58 5.39 -14.10
C LYS A 250 6.58 4.37 -12.95
N ARG A 251 7.74 4.15 -12.31
CA ARG A 251 7.85 3.24 -11.16
C ARG A 251 6.96 3.67 -9.99
N ILE A 252 6.83 4.98 -9.75
CA ILE A 252 5.92 5.52 -8.73
C ILE A 252 4.47 5.26 -9.08
N ALA A 253 4.07 5.46 -10.34
CA ALA A 253 2.71 5.16 -10.79
C ALA A 253 2.35 3.68 -10.58
N ASP A 254 3.25 2.77 -10.98
CA ASP A 254 3.09 1.32 -10.78
C ASP A 254 3.05 0.96 -9.27
N ALA A 255 3.90 1.58 -8.45
CA ALA A 255 3.93 1.39 -7.01
C ALA A 255 2.62 1.81 -6.33
N ILE A 256 2.09 2.98 -6.71
CA ILE A 256 0.83 3.50 -6.16
C ILE A 256 -0.35 2.64 -6.60
N TYR A 257 -0.36 2.17 -7.85
CA TYR A 257 -1.34 1.21 -8.33
C TYR A 257 -1.29 -0.08 -7.48
N ALA A 258 -0.11 -0.70 -7.36
CA ALA A 258 0.06 -1.93 -6.58
C ALA A 258 -0.31 -1.72 -5.10
N TYR A 259 0.03 -0.56 -4.53
CA TYR A 259 -0.34 -0.18 -3.17
C TYR A 259 -1.86 -0.09 -2.99
N ASN A 260 -2.56 0.63 -3.86
CA ASN A 260 -3.98 0.89 -3.73
C ASN A 260 -4.85 -0.32 -4.06
N TYR A 261 -4.47 -1.13 -5.06
CA TYR A 261 -5.32 -2.17 -5.61
C TYR A 261 -4.92 -3.61 -5.23
N LEU A 262 -3.64 -3.85 -4.93
CA LEU A 262 -3.13 -5.20 -4.73
C LEU A 262 -2.68 -5.47 -3.29
N ARG A 263 -2.17 -4.46 -2.59
CA ARG A 263 -1.58 -4.63 -1.27
C ARG A 263 -2.63 -4.66 -0.16
N PRO A 264 -2.76 -5.77 0.60
CA PRO A 264 -3.62 -5.81 1.78
C PRO A 264 -3.04 -4.99 2.93
N HIS A 265 -3.89 -4.29 3.68
CA HIS A 265 -3.50 -3.47 4.83
C HIS A 265 -4.09 -3.98 6.14
N GLN A 266 -3.23 -4.21 7.13
CA GLN A 266 -3.66 -4.68 8.46
C GLN A 266 -4.63 -3.70 9.12
N GLY A 267 -4.39 -2.37 9.00
CA GLY A 267 -5.23 -1.33 9.62
C GLY A 267 -6.63 -1.19 9.03
N ILE A 268 -6.94 -1.85 7.92
CA ILE A 268 -8.25 -1.90 7.28
C ILE A 268 -8.68 -3.36 7.03
N GLN A 269 -8.44 -4.23 8.02
CA GLN A 269 -8.86 -5.64 8.01
C GLN A 269 -8.31 -6.46 6.85
N MET A 270 -7.06 -6.23 6.47
CA MET A 270 -6.41 -6.88 5.33
C MET A 270 -7.10 -6.66 3.98
N LYS A 271 -7.99 -5.68 3.86
CA LYS A 271 -8.50 -5.20 2.57
C LYS A 271 -7.43 -4.37 1.86
N THR A 272 -7.52 -4.25 0.55
CA THR A 272 -6.78 -3.19 -0.15
C THR A 272 -7.49 -1.85 0.08
N PRO A 273 -6.78 -0.72 -0.06
CA PRO A 273 -7.41 0.60 0.05
C PRO A 273 -8.65 0.76 -0.83
N MET A 274 -8.58 0.30 -2.08
CA MET A 274 -9.70 0.41 -3.02
C MET A 274 -10.85 -0.54 -2.69
N GLU A 275 -10.58 -1.76 -2.19
CA GLU A 275 -11.64 -2.63 -1.66
C GLU A 275 -12.34 -2.02 -0.45
N TYR A 276 -11.58 -1.34 0.42
CA TYR A 276 -12.17 -0.65 1.58
C TYR A 276 -13.14 0.45 1.15
N ILE A 277 -12.74 1.28 0.18
CA ILE A 277 -13.60 2.36 -0.34
C ILE A 277 -14.86 1.80 -0.98
N ARG A 278 -14.75 0.75 -1.80
CA ARG A 278 -15.92 0.11 -2.46
C ARG A 278 -16.91 -0.46 -1.48
N ASN A 279 -16.43 -1.18 -0.47
CA ASN A 279 -17.28 -1.83 0.52
C ASN A 279 -18.05 -0.84 1.40
N GLY A 280 -17.52 0.38 1.57
CA GLY A 280 -18.15 1.45 2.35
C GLY A 280 -19.21 2.26 1.59
N ARG A 281 -19.27 2.19 0.25
CA ARG A 281 -20.08 3.11 -0.57
C ARG A 281 -20.99 2.47 -1.63
N GLY A 282 -21.06 1.14 -1.71
CA GLY A 282 -21.82 0.46 -2.77
C GLY A 282 -21.13 0.49 -4.14
N LYS A 283 -21.83 0.11 -5.22
CA LYS A 283 -21.26 0.03 -6.57
C LYS A 283 -20.88 1.44 -7.09
N VAL A 284 -19.59 1.73 -7.10
CA VAL A 284 -19.02 2.90 -7.80
C VAL A 284 -18.26 2.39 -9.03
N VAL A 285 -18.49 3.03 -10.18
CA VAL A 285 -17.79 2.71 -11.42
C VAL A 285 -16.28 2.97 -11.25
N GLU A 286 -15.47 1.95 -11.51
CA GLU A 286 -14.02 2.06 -11.41
C GLU A 286 -13.46 2.91 -12.54
N VAL A 287 -12.77 3.97 -12.16
CA VAL A 287 -11.82 4.64 -13.06
C VAL A 287 -10.45 4.56 -12.38
N PRO A 288 -9.46 3.89 -12.97
CA PRO A 288 -8.09 3.90 -12.43
C PRO A 288 -7.59 5.33 -12.25
N LEU A 289 -6.74 5.58 -11.25
CA LEU A 289 -5.95 6.80 -11.18
C LEU A 289 -5.05 6.84 -12.43
N VAL A 290 -5.50 7.51 -13.47
CA VAL A 290 -4.72 7.70 -14.70
C VAL A 290 -3.84 8.92 -14.49
N GLY A 291 -2.65 8.68 -13.95
CA GLY A 291 -1.50 9.52 -14.24
C GLY A 291 -0.89 8.96 -15.51
N THR A 292 -0.99 9.73 -16.60
CA THR A 292 -0.25 9.57 -17.85
C THR A 292 0.25 8.16 -18.21
N GLY A 293 -0.55 7.39 -18.94
CA GLY A 293 -0.03 6.48 -19.96
C GLY A 293 0.51 5.11 -19.55
N ALA A 294 0.25 4.61 -18.34
CA ALA A 294 0.55 3.22 -18.04
C ALA A 294 -0.65 2.33 -18.43
N PRO A 295 -0.46 1.30 -19.28
CA PRO A 295 -1.50 0.31 -19.51
C PRO A 295 -1.82 -0.40 -18.20
N ALA A 296 -3.11 -0.67 -17.96
CA ALA A 296 -3.52 -1.52 -16.85
C ALA A 296 -2.68 -2.82 -16.88
N PRO A 297 -2.02 -3.21 -15.77
CA PRO A 297 -1.27 -4.45 -15.78
C PRO A 297 -2.23 -5.60 -16.09
N ILE A 298 -1.79 -6.48 -16.99
CA ILE A 298 -2.47 -7.67 -17.50
C ILE A 298 -2.64 -8.69 -16.34
N LEU A 299 -3.53 -8.43 -15.42
CA LEU A 299 -3.90 -9.34 -14.32
C LEU A 299 -5.41 -9.69 -14.32
N MET A 300 -6.17 -9.21 -15.32
CA MET A 300 -7.60 -9.54 -15.40
C MET A 300 -7.88 -10.95 -15.95
N ASP A 301 -6.95 -11.62 -16.63
CA ASP A 301 -7.22 -12.90 -17.31
C ASP A 301 -6.77 -14.17 -16.57
N TYR A 302 -6.16 -14.05 -15.37
CA TYR A 302 -5.79 -15.25 -14.60
C TYR A 302 -6.92 -15.81 -13.70
N ALA A 303 -8.12 -15.27 -13.77
CA ALA A 303 -9.25 -15.77 -12.98
C ALA A 303 -10.11 -16.81 -13.69
N SER A 304 -9.87 -17.07 -15.01
CA SER A 304 -10.71 -17.95 -15.84
C SER A 304 -10.04 -19.21 -16.38
N GLU A 305 -8.72 -19.39 -16.17
CA GLU A 305 -8.02 -20.58 -16.64
C GLU A 305 -7.26 -21.30 -15.51
N PHE A 306 -8.00 -21.98 -14.62
CA PHE A 306 -7.56 -23.19 -13.89
C PHE A 306 -8.71 -23.74 -13.04
#